data_3324db541cea22e93584aa25f14d3ff6
#
_entry.id   3324db541cea22e93584aa25f14d3ff6
#
_cell.length_a   1.000
_cell.length_b   1.000
_cell.length_c   1.000
_cell.angle_alpha   90.00
_cell.angle_beta   90.00
_cell.angle_gamma   90.00
#
_symmetry.space_group_name_H-M   'P 1'
#
loop_
_entity.id
_entity.type
_entity.pdbx_description
1 polymer ?
#
loop_
_entity_poly.entity_id
_entity_poly.type
_entity_poly.pdbx_seq_one_letter_code
_entity_poly.pdbx_strand_id
1 'polypeptide(L)'
;MTNKLLFLILFTVCFTSCDMFEVHPYDVHITGERGLTEKNINLIENKMAGKKTFRFAMISDTQRWYDDTQDVVKAINARGDVDFVIHGGDQSDFGATKEFMWMRDIFGKFQMPYVCLLGNHDCLGTGKDAYHAIYGNANFAFTAGNVRFICLNTNALEYNYSEPVPDFNFMENELKNLSPEVEKTVFAMHVKPFEMIFNNNVAKIFQVYVNMFPNVQFCLYGHEHQLTVDDLFSDGVLYYQCPCIDKRTY
;
A
#
# COMPACT_ATOMS: atom_id res chain seq x y z
N MET A 1 48.21 16.65 -36.81
CA MET A 1 47.99 16.44 -35.36
C MET A 1 46.52 16.53 -34.97
N THR A 2 45.66 17.21 -35.70
CA THR A 2 44.25 17.47 -35.36
C THR A 2 43.34 16.24 -35.44
N ASN A 3 43.49 15.38 -36.46
CA ASN A 3 42.57 14.23 -36.65
C ASN A 3 42.79 13.10 -35.63
N LYS A 4 44.00 12.89 -35.12
CA LYS A 4 44.27 11.88 -34.09
C LYS A 4 43.76 12.33 -32.72
N LEU A 5 43.80 13.61 -32.41
CA LEU A 5 43.27 14.17 -31.18
C LEU A 5 41.72 14.13 -31.18
N LEU A 6 41.11 14.45 -32.32
CA LEU A 6 39.64 14.37 -32.48
C LEU A 6 39.14 12.93 -32.35
N PHE A 7 39.88 11.94 -32.90
CA PHE A 7 39.51 10.52 -32.77
C PHE A 7 39.70 10.01 -31.34
N LEU A 8 40.71 10.49 -30.61
CA LEU A 8 40.91 10.15 -29.19
C LEU A 8 39.80 10.72 -28.28
N ILE A 9 39.39 11.97 -28.56
CA ILE A 9 38.28 12.61 -27.83
C ILE A 9 36.94 11.90 -28.12
N LEU A 10 36.66 11.54 -29.37
CA LEU A 10 35.47 10.78 -29.75
C LEU A 10 35.43 9.40 -29.08
N PHE A 11 36.61 8.72 -29.02
CA PHE A 11 36.74 7.41 -28.42
C PHE A 11 36.57 7.45 -26.88
N THR A 12 37.09 8.49 -26.21
CA THR A 12 36.87 8.68 -24.75
C THR A 12 35.43 9.03 -24.43
N VAL A 13 34.74 9.80 -25.25
CA VAL A 13 33.29 10.10 -25.04
C VAL A 13 32.41 8.85 -25.18
N CYS A 14 32.79 7.91 -26.07
CA CYS A 14 32.09 6.63 -26.19
C CYS A 14 32.23 5.72 -24.95
N PHE A 15 33.33 5.80 -24.20
CA PHE A 15 33.54 5.00 -22.99
C PHE A 15 32.90 5.61 -21.72
N THR A 16 32.67 6.91 -21.70
CA THR A 16 31.96 7.55 -20.57
C THR A 16 30.46 7.55 -20.75
N SER A 17 29.96 7.10 -21.93
CA SER A 17 28.52 7.04 -22.23
C SER A 17 27.81 5.82 -21.65
N CYS A 18 28.52 4.76 -21.21
CA CYS A 18 27.90 3.55 -20.71
C CYS A 18 27.18 3.75 -19.37
N ASP A 19 27.70 4.60 -18.49
CA ASP A 19 27.08 4.85 -17.18
C ASP A 19 25.86 5.80 -17.23
N MET A 20 25.63 6.48 -18.37
CA MET A 20 24.49 7.41 -18.49
C MET A 20 23.17 6.76 -18.90
N PHE A 21 23.14 5.47 -19.22
CA PHE A 21 21.94 4.78 -19.74
C PHE A 21 21.56 3.51 -18.97
N GLU A 22 22.24 3.18 -17.89
CA GLU A 22 21.88 2.00 -17.07
C GLU A 22 20.77 2.31 -16.06
N VAL A 23 19.58 2.56 -16.55
CA VAL A 23 18.38 2.34 -15.73
C VAL A 23 17.60 1.21 -16.38
N HIS A 24 17.92 -0.02 -15.98
CA HIS A 24 17.05 -1.15 -16.33
C HIS A 24 15.69 -0.94 -15.66
N PRO A 25 14.56 -1.16 -16.35
CA PRO A 25 13.23 -0.97 -15.77
C PRO A 25 13.01 -1.76 -14.47
N TYR A 26 13.74 -2.84 -14.30
CA TYR A 26 13.71 -3.71 -13.11
C TYR A 26 14.88 -3.43 -12.14
N ASP A 27 15.58 -2.30 -12.28
CA ASP A 27 16.59 -1.92 -11.28
C ASP A 27 15.92 -1.20 -10.11
N VAL A 28 16.08 -1.75 -8.89
CA VAL A 28 15.51 -1.17 -7.66
C VAL A 28 16.41 -0.04 -7.17
N HIS A 29 16.55 0.98 -7.99
CA HIS A 29 17.25 2.20 -7.61
C HIS A 29 16.28 3.27 -7.12
N ILE A 30 16.01 3.24 -5.81
CA ILE A 30 15.11 4.20 -5.17
C ILE A 30 15.87 5.46 -4.78
N THR A 31 15.41 6.60 -5.26
CA THR A 31 15.82 7.93 -4.81
C THR A 31 14.73 8.58 -3.99
N GLY A 32 15.07 9.51 -3.10
CA GLY A 32 14.11 10.22 -2.25
C GLY A 32 13.72 9.45 -0.98
N GLU A 33 12.54 9.73 -0.43
CA GLU A 33 12.11 9.24 0.87
C GLU A 33 11.88 7.72 0.90
N ARG A 34 12.20 7.12 2.05
CA ARG A 34 12.07 5.69 2.36
C ARG A 34 11.52 5.51 3.76
N GLY A 35 11.11 4.27 4.10
CA GLY A 35 10.58 3.94 5.43
C GLY A 35 9.27 4.68 5.73
N LEU A 36 8.46 4.91 4.70
CA LEU A 36 7.30 5.78 4.79
C LEU A 36 6.21 5.24 5.68
N THR A 37 6.01 3.91 5.74
CA THR A 37 4.98 3.32 6.59
C THR A 37 5.26 3.61 8.06
N GLU A 38 6.46 3.32 8.56
CA GLU A 38 6.84 3.58 9.94
C GLU A 38 6.77 5.08 10.29
N LYS A 39 7.30 5.93 9.40
CA LYS A 39 7.25 7.38 9.55
C LYS A 39 5.80 7.88 9.70
N ASN A 40 4.91 7.44 8.82
CA ASN A 40 3.52 7.88 8.81
C ASN A 40 2.70 7.26 9.94
N ILE A 41 2.95 6.02 10.33
CA ILE A 41 2.35 5.39 11.52
C ILE A 41 2.64 6.23 12.76
N ASN A 42 3.90 6.59 12.99
CA ASN A 42 4.29 7.45 14.12
C ASN A 42 3.53 8.79 14.10
N LEU A 43 3.34 9.39 12.93
CA LEU A 43 2.56 10.63 12.80
C LEU A 43 1.08 10.41 13.08
N ILE A 44 0.48 9.32 12.60
CA ILE A 44 -0.93 8.98 12.86
C ILE A 44 -1.14 8.74 14.35
N GLU A 45 -0.35 7.88 14.96
CA GLU A 45 -0.51 7.50 16.37
C GLU A 45 -0.35 8.72 17.28
N ASN A 46 0.67 9.55 17.04
CA ASN A 46 0.87 10.80 17.81
C ASN A 46 -0.30 11.78 17.62
N LYS A 47 -0.78 11.96 16.40
CA LYS A 47 -1.89 12.88 16.09
C LYS A 47 -3.22 12.38 16.68
N MET A 48 -3.41 11.06 16.75
CA MET A 48 -4.66 10.43 17.20
C MET A 48 -4.66 10.09 18.68
N ALA A 49 -3.55 10.22 19.40
CA ALA A 49 -3.47 9.92 20.82
C ALA A 49 -4.58 10.61 21.62
N GLY A 50 -5.37 9.83 22.36
CA GLY A 50 -6.47 10.31 23.19
C GLY A 50 -7.73 10.80 22.43
N LYS A 51 -7.75 10.77 21.10
CA LYS A 51 -8.94 11.09 20.31
C LYS A 51 -9.92 9.92 20.32
N LYS A 52 -11.21 10.24 20.47
CA LYS A 52 -12.32 9.25 20.37
C LYS A 52 -12.99 9.24 18.99
N THR A 53 -12.74 10.27 18.20
CA THR A 53 -13.31 10.41 16.86
C THR A 53 -12.24 10.94 15.91
N PHE A 54 -12.21 10.38 14.74
CA PHE A 54 -11.33 10.80 13.65
C PHE A 54 -11.98 10.46 12.30
N ARG A 55 -11.46 11.04 11.24
CA ARG A 55 -11.88 10.76 9.88
C ARG A 55 -10.69 10.35 9.05
N PHE A 56 -10.78 9.24 8.36
CA PHE A 56 -9.79 8.84 7.36
C PHE A 56 -10.44 8.73 5.98
N ALA A 57 -9.63 8.84 4.94
CA ALA A 57 -10.01 8.53 3.58
C ALA A 57 -9.34 7.23 3.14
N MET A 58 -10.05 6.42 2.36
CA MET A 58 -9.46 5.31 1.62
C MET A 58 -9.50 5.64 0.13
N ILE A 59 -8.38 5.38 -0.53
CA ILE A 59 -8.22 5.39 -1.99
C ILE A 59 -7.55 4.08 -2.38
N SER A 60 -7.69 3.61 -3.61
CA SER A 60 -7.11 2.35 -4.05
C SER A 60 -6.90 2.34 -5.56
N ASP A 61 -6.08 1.40 -6.04
CA ASP A 61 -5.97 1.08 -7.46
C ASP A 61 -5.69 2.33 -8.32
N THR A 62 -4.60 3.03 -7.95
CA THR A 62 -4.18 4.29 -8.59
C THR A 62 -3.24 4.09 -9.76
N GLN A 63 -2.83 2.86 -10.06
CA GLN A 63 -1.93 2.53 -11.14
C GLN A 63 -2.36 3.20 -12.45
N ARG A 64 -1.38 3.78 -13.21
CA ARG A 64 -1.53 4.57 -14.45
C ARG A 64 -2.37 5.86 -14.38
N TRP A 65 -3.14 6.08 -13.32
CA TRP A 65 -4.02 7.24 -13.16
C TRP A 65 -3.34 8.40 -12.41
N TYR A 66 -2.15 8.81 -12.84
CA TYR A 66 -1.32 9.80 -12.12
C TYR A 66 -2.02 11.16 -12.01
N ASP A 67 -2.65 11.66 -13.08
CA ASP A 67 -3.32 12.95 -13.07
C ASP A 67 -4.58 12.92 -12.21
N ASP A 68 -5.41 11.88 -12.35
CA ASP A 68 -6.61 11.70 -11.53
C ASP A 68 -6.24 11.53 -10.06
N THR A 69 -5.14 10.82 -9.75
CA THR A 69 -4.61 10.70 -8.38
C THR A 69 -4.18 12.04 -7.82
N GLN A 70 -3.54 12.91 -8.61
CA GLN A 70 -3.21 14.27 -8.17
C GLN A 70 -4.46 15.09 -7.84
N ASP A 71 -5.53 14.94 -8.62
CA ASP A 71 -6.78 15.65 -8.38
C ASP A 71 -7.48 15.14 -7.12
N VAL A 72 -7.44 13.83 -6.84
CA VAL A 72 -7.93 13.25 -5.58
C VAL A 72 -7.12 13.74 -4.39
N VAL A 73 -5.79 13.80 -4.49
CA VAL A 73 -4.93 14.37 -3.43
C VAL A 73 -5.33 15.82 -3.12
N LYS A 74 -5.56 16.64 -4.16
CA LYS A 74 -6.05 18.03 -3.99
C LYS A 74 -7.44 18.06 -3.33
N ALA A 75 -8.35 17.20 -3.77
CA ALA A 75 -9.71 17.12 -3.22
C ALA A 75 -9.72 16.72 -1.75
N ILE A 76 -8.93 15.72 -1.36
CA ILE A 76 -8.78 15.26 0.03
C ILE A 76 -8.15 16.38 0.88
N ASN A 77 -7.10 17.04 0.39
CA ASN A 77 -6.48 18.16 1.07
C ASN A 77 -7.48 19.34 1.28
N ALA A 78 -8.30 19.63 0.27
CA ALA A 78 -9.29 20.71 0.34
C ALA A 78 -10.41 20.46 1.36
N ARG A 79 -10.69 19.20 1.71
CA ARG A 79 -11.67 18.89 2.77
C ARG A 79 -11.26 19.43 4.13
N GLY A 80 -9.97 19.38 4.47
CA GLY A 80 -9.44 19.90 5.74
C GLY A 80 -9.87 19.13 7.00
N ASP A 81 -10.72 18.09 6.86
CA ASP A 81 -11.28 17.30 7.96
C ASP A 81 -10.83 15.83 7.97
N VAL A 82 -9.90 15.45 7.08
CA VAL A 82 -9.30 14.11 7.01
C VAL A 82 -8.05 14.07 7.87
N ASP A 83 -7.99 13.10 8.78
CA ASP A 83 -6.87 12.94 9.71
C ASP A 83 -5.71 12.14 9.13
N PHE A 84 -5.99 11.12 8.31
CA PHE A 84 -5.02 10.31 7.58
C PHE A 84 -5.65 9.61 6.37
N VAL A 85 -4.81 9.04 5.50
CA VAL A 85 -5.24 8.32 4.29
C VAL A 85 -4.70 6.88 4.32
N ILE A 86 -5.52 5.93 3.88
CA ILE A 86 -5.12 4.55 3.58
C ILE A 86 -5.21 4.35 2.07
N HIS A 87 -4.11 3.93 1.45
CA HIS A 87 -4.09 3.47 0.07
C HIS A 87 -4.19 1.95 0.04
N GLY A 88 -5.19 1.45 -0.65
CA GLY A 88 -5.59 0.03 -0.65
C GLY A 88 -4.74 -0.91 -1.49
N GLY A 89 -3.63 -0.46 -2.07
CA GLY A 89 -2.77 -1.26 -2.96
C GLY A 89 -2.95 -0.91 -4.44
N ASP A 90 -2.12 -1.51 -5.30
CA ASP A 90 -2.06 -1.25 -6.74
C ASP A 90 -1.74 0.20 -7.06
N GLN A 91 -0.59 0.66 -6.59
CA GLN A 91 -0.04 1.97 -6.92
C GLN A 91 0.84 1.94 -8.18
N SER A 92 1.39 0.78 -8.55
CA SER A 92 2.12 0.54 -9.79
C SER A 92 1.32 -0.35 -10.75
N ASP A 93 1.55 -0.23 -12.06
CA ASP A 93 0.87 -1.06 -13.06
C ASP A 93 1.68 -2.33 -13.39
N PHE A 94 3.00 -2.23 -13.39
CA PHE A 94 3.93 -3.30 -13.74
C PHE A 94 4.99 -3.60 -12.68
N GLY A 95 4.87 -3.06 -11.48
CA GLY A 95 5.86 -3.21 -10.43
C GLY A 95 7.19 -2.49 -10.74
N ALA A 96 7.19 -1.52 -11.65
CA ALA A 96 8.42 -0.82 -12.00
C ALA A 96 8.78 0.21 -10.92
N THR A 97 10.07 0.29 -10.58
CA THR A 97 10.61 1.22 -9.58
C THR A 97 10.17 2.66 -9.81
N LYS A 98 10.12 3.10 -11.08
CA LYS A 98 9.71 4.47 -11.42
C LYS A 98 8.24 4.74 -11.14
N GLU A 99 7.36 3.76 -11.34
CA GLU A 99 5.93 3.90 -11.05
C GLU A 99 5.72 4.15 -9.56
N PHE A 100 6.40 3.39 -8.70
CA PHE A 100 6.38 3.60 -7.25
C PHE A 100 6.90 4.99 -6.85
N MET A 101 8.02 5.44 -7.46
CA MET A 101 8.56 6.76 -7.15
C MET A 101 7.61 7.88 -7.58
N TRP A 102 6.99 7.79 -8.77
CA TRP A 102 6.02 8.79 -9.23
C TRP A 102 4.78 8.84 -8.33
N MET A 103 4.25 7.68 -7.95
CA MET A 103 3.07 7.62 -7.09
C MET A 103 3.41 8.11 -5.67
N ARG A 104 4.55 7.71 -5.11
CA ARG A 104 5.06 8.23 -3.84
C ARG A 104 5.15 9.76 -3.85
N ASP A 105 5.67 10.35 -4.94
CA ASP A 105 5.84 11.79 -5.06
C ASP A 105 4.49 12.53 -5.18
N ILE A 106 3.47 11.85 -5.72
CA ILE A 106 2.09 12.35 -5.72
C ILE A 106 1.50 12.28 -4.30
N PHE A 107 1.62 11.13 -3.62
CA PHE A 107 1.12 10.97 -2.25
C PHE A 107 1.87 11.84 -1.24
N GLY A 108 3.13 12.16 -1.49
CA GLY A 108 3.90 13.14 -0.71
C GLY A 108 3.29 14.55 -0.67
N LYS A 109 2.29 14.83 -1.52
CA LYS A 109 1.53 16.10 -1.51
C LYS A 109 0.31 16.09 -0.59
N PHE A 110 -0.03 14.96 0.05
CA PHE A 110 -1.01 14.93 1.11
C PHE A 110 -0.58 15.81 2.29
N GLN A 111 -1.53 16.60 2.83
CA GLN A 111 -1.30 17.44 4.02
C GLN A 111 -1.48 16.67 5.34
N MET A 112 -1.86 15.42 5.27
CA MET A 112 -2.00 14.50 6.38
C MET A 112 -1.16 13.25 6.12
N PRO A 113 -0.80 12.45 7.16
CA PRO A 113 -0.07 11.21 6.98
C PRO A 113 -0.89 10.17 6.20
N TYR A 114 -0.19 9.26 5.51
CA TYR A 114 -0.81 8.20 4.73
C TYR A 114 -0.04 6.88 4.88
N VAL A 115 -0.73 5.78 4.70
CA VAL A 115 -0.13 4.44 4.61
C VAL A 115 -0.59 3.76 3.33
N CYS A 116 0.27 2.91 2.75
CA CYS A 116 -0.02 2.20 1.52
C CYS A 116 0.04 0.69 1.76
N LEU A 117 -0.98 -0.03 1.32
CA LEU A 117 -0.96 -1.49 1.22
C LEU A 117 -0.21 -1.92 -0.04
N LEU A 118 0.23 -3.17 -0.06
CA LEU A 118 0.78 -3.82 -1.23
C LEU A 118 -0.37 -4.45 -2.04
N GLY A 119 -0.50 -4.08 -3.32
CA GLY A 119 -1.42 -4.70 -4.25
C GLY A 119 -0.77 -5.80 -5.09
N ASN A 120 -1.56 -6.51 -5.92
CA ASN A 120 -1.03 -7.58 -6.75
C ASN A 120 -0.21 -7.06 -7.94
N HIS A 121 -0.60 -5.93 -8.56
CA HIS A 121 0.23 -5.27 -9.57
C HIS A 121 1.55 -4.77 -8.99
N ASP A 122 1.56 -4.36 -7.74
CA ASP A 122 2.77 -3.97 -7.01
C ASP A 122 3.75 -5.13 -6.80
N CYS A 123 3.29 -6.38 -6.93
CA CYS A 123 4.14 -7.57 -6.82
C CYS A 123 4.85 -7.96 -8.11
N LEU A 124 4.48 -7.38 -9.25
CA LEU A 124 5.05 -7.71 -10.55
C LEU A 124 6.52 -7.27 -10.65
N GLY A 125 7.28 -7.94 -11.53
CA GLY A 125 8.69 -7.62 -11.77
C GLY A 125 9.51 -7.57 -10.48
N THR A 126 10.09 -6.41 -10.16
CA THR A 126 10.82 -6.12 -8.91
C THR A 126 10.02 -5.25 -7.94
N GLY A 127 8.71 -5.18 -8.13
CA GLY A 127 7.86 -4.27 -7.39
C GLY A 127 7.80 -4.56 -5.89
N LYS A 128 7.88 -5.83 -5.46
CA LYS A 128 7.99 -6.18 -4.03
C LYS A 128 9.21 -5.54 -3.37
N ASP A 129 10.35 -5.57 -4.05
CA ASP A 129 11.58 -4.96 -3.54
C ASP A 129 11.49 -3.42 -3.55
N ALA A 130 10.88 -2.83 -4.59
CA ALA A 130 10.63 -1.39 -4.67
C ALA A 130 9.67 -0.92 -3.58
N TYR A 131 8.56 -1.64 -3.37
CA TYR A 131 7.63 -1.38 -2.28
C TYR A 131 8.34 -1.45 -0.92
N HIS A 132 9.07 -2.55 -0.66
CA HIS A 132 9.79 -2.73 0.60
C HIS A 132 10.82 -1.60 0.84
N ALA A 133 11.53 -1.18 -0.19
CA ALA A 133 12.51 -0.09 -0.08
C ALA A 133 11.88 1.26 0.23
N ILE A 134 10.68 1.55 -0.27
CA ILE A 134 9.98 2.82 -0.05
C ILE A 134 9.14 2.81 1.22
N TYR A 135 8.33 1.76 1.41
CA TYR A 135 7.32 1.70 2.47
C TYR A 135 7.75 0.84 3.65
N GLY A 136 8.51 -0.23 3.44
CA GLY A 136 8.86 -1.21 4.47
C GLY A 136 8.01 -2.47 4.38
N ASN A 137 7.66 -3.07 5.51
CA ASN A 137 6.92 -4.32 5.57
C ASN A 137 5.52 -4.19 4.96
N ALA A 138 5.09 -5.25 4.25
CA ALA A 138 3.75 -5.31 3.65
C ALA A 138 2.64 -5.65 4.66
N ASN A 139 3.01 -6.26 5.81
CA ASN A 139 2.13 -6.41 6.96
C ASN A 139 2.55 -5.39 8.03
N PHE A 140 1.61 -4.58 8.47
CA PHE A 140 1.84 -3.58 9.51
C PHE A 140 0.54 -3.27 10.25
N ALA A 141 0.66 -2.68 11.44
CA ALA A 141 -0.50 -2.28 12.20
C ALA A 141 -0.24 -0.96 12.94
N PHE A 142 -1.28 -0.18 13.16
CA PHE A 142 -1.19 1.09 13.88
C PHE A 142 -2.47 1.36 14.68
N THR A 143 -2.39 2.26 15.66
CA THR A 143 -3.53 2.64 16.49
C THR A 143 -3.92 4.09 16.22
N ALA A 144 -5.18 4.32 15.87
CA ALA A 144 -5.75 5.65 15.79
C ALA A 144 -6.83 5.81 16.88
N GLY A 145 -6.52 6.59 17.90
CA GLY A 145 -7.38 6.69 19.08
C GLY A 145 -7.51 5.35 19.82
N ASN A 146 -8.71 4.79 19.87
CA ASN A 146 -9.01 3.47 20.44
C ASN A 146 -9.23 2.38 19.38
N VAL A 147 -8.88 2.62 18.13
CA VAL A 147 -9.07 1.70 17.00
C VAL A 147 -7.72 1.17 16.53
N ARG A 148 -7.54 -0.17 16.51
CA ARG A 148 -6.40 -0.83 15.89
C ARG A 148 -6.68 -1.10 14.43
N PHE A 149 -5.82 -0.64 13.55
CA PHE A 149 -5.80 -0.97 12.13
C PHE A 149 -4.79 -2.08 11.88
N ILE A 150 -5.26 -3.20 11.30
CA ILE A 150 -4.46 -4.36 10.92
C ILE A 150 -4.39 -4.37 9.40
N CYS A 151 -3.23 -4.05 8.86
CA CYS A 151 -2.97 -3.96 7.42
C CYS A 151 -2.20 -5.19 6.96
N LEU A 152 -2.79 -5.95 6.01
CA LEU A 152 -2.29 -7.26 5.63
C LEU A 152 -1.99 -7.36 4.14
N ASN A 153 -0.87 -7.99 3.82
CA ASN A 153 -0.67 -8.55 2.49
C ASN A 153 -1.54 -9.79 2.33
N THR A 154 -2.36 -9.81 1.29
CA THR A 154 -3.25 -10.92 0.95
C THR A 154 -3.04 -11.45 -0.47
N ASN A 155 -1.97 -11.00 -1.15
CA ASN A 155 -1.66 -11.33 -2.55
C ASN A 155 -0.97 -12.69 -2.68
N ALA A 156 -1.56 -13.78 -2.20
CA ALA A 156 -0.92 -15.09 -2.10
C ALA A 156 -0.50 -15.67 -3.45
N LEU A 157 -1.27 -15.46 -4.51
CA LEU A 157 -0.97 -15.94 -5.86
C LEU A 157 0.35 -15.34 -6.38
N GLU A 158 0.65 -14.08 -6.05
CA GLU A 158 1.86 -13.38 -6.47
C GLU A 158 3.15 -13.95 -5.83
N TYR A 159 2.99 -14.82 -4.86
CA TYR A 159 4.05 -15.60 -4.22
C TYR A 159 3.98 -17.09 -4.59
N ASN A 160 3.18 -17.47 -5.60
CA ASN A 160 2.92 -18.86 -5.96
C ASN A 160 2.53 -19.72 -4.74
N TYR A 161 1.86 -19.13 -3.75
CA TYR A 161 1.51 -19.76 -2.46
C TYR A 161 2.71 -20.35 -1.68
N SER A 162 3.94 -19.88 -1.96
CA SER A 162 5.17 -20.34 -1.30
C SER A 162 5.49 -19.56 -0.01
N GLU A 163 4.85 -18.43 0.18
CA GLU A 163 4.99 -17.56 1.35
C GLU A 163 3.74 -17.65 2.24
N PRO A 164 3.86 -17.35 3.54
CA PRO A 164 2.70 -17.31 4.45
C PRO A 164 1.86 -16.05 4.23
N VAL A 165 1.05 -16.05 3.17
CA VAL A 165 0.15 -14.95 2.80
C VAL A 165 -1.30 -15.46 2.79
N PRO A 166 -2.20 -14.92 3.65
CA PRO A 166 -1.94 -13.94 4.72
C PRO A 166 -1.07 -14.49 5.85
N ASP A 167 -0.32 -13.61 6.55
CA ASP A 167 0.60 -13.99 7.63
C ASP A 167 -0.14 -14.12 8.97
N PHE A 168 -0.45 -15.36 9.35
CA PHE A 168 -1.09 -15.66 10.63
C PHE A 168 -0.18 -15.43 11.84
N ASN A 169 1.14 -15.57 11.69
CA ASN A 169 2.08 -15.27 12.79
C ASN A 169 2.05 -13.78 13.12
N PHE A 170 1.96 -12.92 12.09
CA PHE A 170 1.78 -11.49 12.30
C PHE A 170 0.46 -11.21 13.05
N MET A 171 -0.67 -11.81 12.62
CA MET A 171 -1.96 -11.64 13.28
C MET A 171 -1.93 -12.12 14.73
N GLU A 172 -1.32 -13.28 15.02
CA GLU A 172 -1.14 -13.76 16.39
C GLU A 172 -0.30 -12.84 17.26
N ASN A 173 0.78 -12.30 16.72
CA ASN A 173 1.64 -11.36 17.44
C ASN A 173 0.88 -10.06 17.76
N GLU A 174 0.08 -9.57 16.84
CA GLU A 174 -0.78 -8.40 17.06
C GLU A 174 -1.82 -8.67 18.17
N LEU A 175 -2.47 -9.84 18.15
CA LEU A 175 -3.41 -10.24 19.21
C LEU A 175 -2.75 -10.33 20.58
N LYS A 176 -1.54 -10.94 20.66
CA LYS A 176 -0.81 -11.12 21.92
C LYS A 176 -0.35 -9.79 22.53
N ASN A 177 -0.01 -8.82 21.69
CA ASN A 177 0.55 -7.53 22.10
C ASN A 177 -0.45 -6.38 22.05
N LEU A 178 -1.73 -6.68 21.87
CA LEU A 178 -2.77 -5.67 21.76
C LEU A 178 -2.89 -4.87 23.06
N SER A 179 -2.81 -3.54 22.92
CA SER A 179 -3.00 -2.66 24.06
C SER A 179 -4.41 -2.80 24.65
N PRO A 180 -4.57 -2.81 25.97
CA PRO A 180 -5.91 -2.85 26.61
C PRO A 180 -6.75 -1.59 26.31
N GLU A 181 -6.16 -0.53 25.80
CA GLU A 181 -6.87 0.69 25.38
C GLU A 181 -7.54 0.55 24.01
N VAL A 182 -7.24 -0.52 23.25
CA VAL A 182 -7.89 -0.81 21.98
C VAL A 182 -9.27 -1.40 22.23
N GLU A 183 -10.28 -0.70 21.77
CA GLU A 183 -11.69 -1.11 21.89
C GLU A 183 -12.28 -1.65 20.59
N LYS A 184 -11.66 -1.32 19.47
CA LYS A 184 -12.17 -1.61 18.11
C LYS A 184 -11.03 -2.01 17.18
N THR A 185 -11.37 -2.80 16.16
CA THR A 185 -10.42 -3.21 15.11
C THR A 185 -11.00 -2.95 13.73
N VAL A 186 -10.13 -2.50 12.81
CA VAL A 186 -10.39 -2.40 11.38
C VAL A 186 -9.31 -3.18 10.66
N PHE A 187 -9.70 -4.03 9.72
CA PHE A 187 -8.77 -4.70 8.83
C PHE A 187 -8.68 -3.96 7.50
N ALA A 188 -7.49 -3.92 6.93
CA ALA A 188 -7.28 -3.40 5.59
C ALA A 188 -6.38 -4.36 4.80
N MET A 189 -6.78 -4.67 3.57
CA MET A 189 -6.10 -5.60 2.68
C MET A 189 -6.30 -5.17 1.23
N HIS A 190 -5.52 -5.71 0.31
CA HIS A 190 -5.77 -5.42 -1.10
C HIS A 190 -6.83 -6.37 -1.67
N VAL A 191 -6.67 -7.67 -1.46
CA VAL A 191 -7.54 -8.72 -1.99
C VAL A 191 -8.37 -9.34 -0.87
N LYS A 192 -9.69 -9.41 -1.02
CA LYS A 192 -10.59 -10.06 -0.05
C LYS A 192 -10.54 -11.59 -0.17
N PRO A 193 -10.95 -12.33 0.88
CA PRO A 193 -11.23 -13.77 0.76
C PRO A 193 -12.21 -14.08 -0.39
N PHE A 194 -12.03 -15.25 -1.00
CA PHE A 194 -12.77 -15.81 -2.13
C PHE A 194 -12.42 -15.22 -3.51
N GLU A 195 -11.53 -14.22 -3.57
CA GLU A 195 -10.93 -13.81 -4.85
C GLU A 195 -9.80 -14.75 -5.26
N MET A 196 -9.50 -14.79 -6.57
CA MET A 196 -8.52 -15.72 -7.13
C MET A 196 -7.10 -15.50 -6.58
N ILE A 197 -6.73 -14.27 -6.28
CA ILE A 197 -5.41 -13.90 -5.76
C ILE A 197 -5.23 -14.29 -4.30
N PHE A 198 -6.33 -14.38 -3.53
CA PHE A 198 -6.31 -14.76 -2.12
C PHE A 198 -6.03 -16.28 -1.97
N ASN A 199 -5.38 -16.68 -0.88
CA ASN A 199 -5.26 -18.11 -0.55
C ASN A 199 -6.57 -18.66 0.03
N ASN A 200 -7.46 -19.10 -0.84
CA ASN A 200 -8.79 -19.57 -0.46
C ASN A 200 -8.80 -20.87 0.37
N ASN A 201 -7.69 -21.61 0.42
CA ASN A 201 -7.57 -22.77 1.31
C ASN A 201 -7.60 -22.37 2.79
N VAL A 202 -7.23 -21.12 3.10
CA VAL A 202 -7.20 -20.61 4.48
C VAL A 202 -8.26 -19.54 4.75
N ALA A 203 -9.17 -19.25 3.80
CA ALA A 203 -10.15 -18.17 3.93
C ALA A 203 -11.00 -18.29 5.20
N LYS A 204 -11.47 -19.49 5.54
CA LYS A 204 -12.26 -19.71 6.77
C LYS A 204 -11.43 -19.53 8.04
N ILE A 205 -10.17 -19.96 8.04
CA ILE A 205 -9.25 -19.77 9.17
C ILE A 205 -8.93 -18.28 9.31
N PHE A 206 -8.74 -17.58 8.21
CA PHE A 206 -8.54 -16.13 8.20
C PHE A 206 -9.67 -15.40 8.92
N GLN A 207 -10.94 -15.74 8.61
CA GLN A 207 -12.10 -15.14 9.28
C GLN A 207 -12.16 -15.47 10.77
N VAL A 208 -11.75 -16.69 11.16
CA VAL A 208 -11.65 -17.01 12.60
C VAL A 208 -10.66 -16.08 13.29
N TYR A 209 -9.48 -15.84 12.70
CA TYR A 209 -8.50 -14.89 13.26
C TYR A 209 -9.05 -13.46 13.29
N VAL A 210 -9.73 -13.01 12.24
CA VAL A 210 -10.40 -11.70 12.23
C VAL A 210 -11.33 -11.57 13.42
N ASN A 211 -12.17 -12.58 13.67
CA ASN A 211 -13.16 -12.58 14.76
C ASN A 211 -12.53 -12.70 16.17
N MET A 212 -11.24 -13.03 16.30
CA MET A 212 -10.54 -13.03 17.59
C MET A 212 -10.18 -11.61 18.05
N PHE A 213 -10.14 -10.63 17.16
CA PHE A 213 -9.85 -9.24 17.52
C PHE A 213 -11.05 -8.55 18.16
N PRO A 214 -10.84 -7.58 19.07
CA PRO A 214 -11.92 -6.92 19.76
C PRO A 214 -12.76 -6.08 18.80
N ASN A 215 -14.07 -6.29 18.82
CA ASN A 215 -15.10 -5.46 18.19
C ASN A 215 -14.71 -5.01 16.77
N VAL A 216 -14.51 -5.98 15.87
CA VAL A 216 -14.18 -5.71 14.45
C VAL A 216 -15.32 -4.90 13.84
N GLN A 217 -14.98 -3.72 13.34
CA GLN A 217 -15.95 -2.80 12.76
C GLN A 217 -16.27 -3.16 11.32
N PHE A 218 -15.22 -3.42 10.54
CA PHE A 218 -15.30 -3.80 9.13
C PHE A 218 -13.90 -4.16 8.60
N CYS A 219 -13.89 -4.74 7.40
CA CYS A 219 -12.72 -4.94 6.56
C CYS A 219 -12.76 -4.00 5.35
N LEU A 220 -11.61 -3.48 4.94
CA LEU A 220 -11.42 -2.62 3.78
C LEU A 220 -10.58 -3.34 2.74
N TYR A 221 -10.93 -3.21 1.45
CA TYR A 221 -10.15 -3.81 0.36
C TYR A 221 -10.26 -3.01 -0.94
N GLY A 222 -9.39 -3.30 -1.92
CA GLY A 222 -9.35 -2.71 -3.27
C GLY A 222 -9.61 -3.74 -4.36
N HIS A 223 -8.74 -3.78 -5.37
CA HIS A 223 -8.58 -4.83 -6.38
C HIS A 223 -9.66 -4.93 -7.48
N GLU A 224 -10.93 -5.02 -7.16
CA GLU A 224 -11.97 -5.29 -8.17
C GLU A 224 -12.55 -4.03 -8.83
N HIS A 225 -12.03 -2.85 -8.49
CA HIS A 225 -12.38 -1.55 -9.06
C HIS A 225 -13.89 -1.17 -8.97
N GLN A 226 -14.59 -1.72 -7.98
CA GLN A 226 -16.02 -1.48 -7.78
C GLN A 226 -16.27 -0.93 -6.37
N LEU A 227 -17.41 -0.33 -6.15
CA LEU A 227 -17.86 0.04 -4.82
C LEU A 227 -18.90 -1.01 -4.37
N THR A 228 -18.47 -1.93 -3.52
CA THR A 228 -19.34 -2.98 -2.97
C THR A 228 -19.21 -3.10 -1.47
N VAL A 229 -20.20 -3.73 -0.86
CA VAL A 229 -20.22 -4.10 0.57
C VAL A 229 -20.74 -5.52 0.67
N ASP A 230 -19.92 -6.41 1.22
CA ASP A 230 -20.22 -7.84 1.28
C ASP A 230 -20.12 -8.37 2.73
N ASP A 231 -21.07 -9.20 3.15
CA ASP A 231 -20.95 -10.08 4.33
C ASP A 231 -20.50 -11.46 3.85
N LEU A 232 -19.19 -11.62 3.64
CA LEU A 232 -18.61 -12.79 2.98
C LEU A 232 -18.82 -14.11 3.74
N PHE A 233 -18.92 -14.03 5.07
CA PHE A 233 -19.00 -15.21 5.95
C PHE A 233 -20.33 -15.31 6.70
N SER A 234 -21.26 -14.39 6.45
CA SER A 234 -22.55 -14.31 7.13
C SER A 234 -22.44 -14.25 8.65
N ASP A 235 -21.43 -13.56 9.14
CA ASP A 235 -21.14 -13.38 10.57
C ASP A 235 -21.26 -11.92 11.05
N GLY A 236 -21.67 -11.02 10.15
CA GLY A 236 -21.89 -9.60 10.41
C GLY A 236 -20.64 -8.72 10.23
N VAL A 237 -19.48 -9.28 9.93
CA VAL A 237 -18.29 -8.51 9.56
C VAL A 237 -18.41 -8.12 8.10
N LEU A 238 -18.57 -6.83 7.83
CA LEU A 238 -18.72 -6.30 6.48
C LEU A 238 -17.37 -6.00 5.83
N TYR A 239 -17.25 -6.33 4.57
CA TYR A 239 -16.11 -6.05 3.70
C TYR A 239 -16.48 -4.94 2.74
N TYR A 240 -15.85 -3.78 2.88
CA TYR A 240 -16.06 -2.60 2.04
C TYR A 240 -14.99 -2.51 0.98
N GLN A 241 -15.40 -2.48 -0.28
CA GLN A 241 -14.50 -2.29 -1.40
C GLN A 241 -14.35 -0.81 -1.72
N CYS A 242 -13.10 -0.37 -1.87
CA CYS A 242 -12.75 0.91 -2.44
C CYS A 242 -12.62 0.77 -3.97
N PRO A 243 -13.31 1.58 -4.79
CA PRO A 243 -13.14 1.55 -6.24
C PRO A 243 -11.78 2.11 -6.65
N CYS A 244 -11.39 1.85 -7.91
CA CYS A 244 -10.22 2.47 -8.48
C CYS A 244 -10.43 3.98 -8.68
N ILE A 245 -9.32 4.71 -8.76
CA ILE A 245 -9.33 6.13 -9.10
C ILE A 245 -9.36 6.26 -10.63
N ASP A 246 -10.55 6.32 -11.18
CA ASP A 246 -10.77 6.76 -12.55
C ASP A 246 -11.83 7.86 -12.59
N LYS A 247 -11.92 8.62 -13.69
CA LYS A 247 -12.87 9.74 -13.83
C LYS A 247 -14.35 9.37 -13.72
N ARG A 248 -14.67 8.10 -13.52
CA ARG A 248 -16.05 7.60 -13.43
C ARG A 248 -16.49 7.34 -11.98
N THR A 249 -15.60 7.44 -11.01
CA THR A 249 -15.82 7.02 -9.62
C THR A 249 -15.83 8.17 -8.60
N TYR A 250 -15.90 9.41 -9.06
CA TYR A 250 -16.04 10.60 -8.19
C TYR A 250 -17.50 10.97 -7.97
#